data_5ee55ee32f4a209141c6ff85c340c06d
#
_entry.id   5ee55ee32f4a209141c6ff85c340c06d
#
_cell.length_a   1.000
_cell.length_b   1.000
_cell.length_c   1.000
_cell.angle_alpha   90.00
_cell.angle_beta   90.00
_cell.angle_gamma   90.00
#
_symmetry.space_group_name_H-M   'P 1'
#
loop_
_entity.id
_entity.type
_entity.pdbx_description
1 polymer ?
#
loop_
_entity_poly.entity_id
_entity_poly.type
_entity_poly.pdbx_seq_one_letter_code
_entity_poly.pdbx_strand_id
1 'polypeptide(L)'
;MTSIIVKLICCAFAVLMFGCGNSNSTRFSVSSLDTLYAPKYSGRFVLYQYGQSSILSILEDDSTYKHIFLSRNGQPAPEGFEGRRVNVPLQRVICMSTTHIAMMEKIGELDKIVGISGCQYVTSPQVRESLKQEKIRDIGYESGLNYELATIMRPDAIFVYGTQGDNAASTKKMTELGLPTMYLYEYIESDPLGKAEWLIALSEMFDKRTLAERFFQEVEKSYNAVKALVSQDVARPTVMLNSPWRDTWFVPGDRSYIVRLLNDAGGEYICRGYDSELSRSISTEQAYVLCLKADFWLCPSEANSIPYLTANNPRFADIPSVKNNRVFNNNKITTPMGGSDFWESGTINPDVILKDLIHILHPQLLPEHKLHYFHQLK
;
A
#
# COMPACT_ATOMS: atom_id res chain seq x y z
N MET A 1 -44.43 56.42 -49.52
CA MET A 1 -43.32 55.51 -49.98
C MET A 1 -42.34 55.10 -48.85
N THR A 2 -42.72 55.12 -47.60
CA THR A 2 -41.83 54.83 -46.46
C THR A 2 -42.25 53.63 -45.59
N SER A 3 -43.28 52.85 -46.10
CA SER A 3 -43.82 51.71 -45.29
C SER A 3 -43.49 50.33 -45.85
N ILE A 4 -42.80 50.22 -46.98
CA ILE A 4 -42.48 48.94 -47.63
C ILE A 4 -41.01 48.54 -47.39
N ILE A 5 -40.10 49.47 -47.09
CA ILE A 5 -38.71 49.22 -46.88
C ILE A 5 -38.43 48.63 -45.48
N VAL A 6 -39.26 48.92 -44.49
CA VAL A 6 -39.09 48.41 -43.13
C VAL A 6 -39.53 46.94 -42.96
N LYS A 7 -40.38 46.41 -43.86
CA LYS A 7 -40.82 44.99 -43.80
C LYS A 7 -39.85 44.00 -44.48
N LEU A 8 -38.92 44.47 -45.31
CA LEU A 8 -37.93 43.59 -45.97
C LEU A 8 -36.65 43.42 -45.18
N ILE A 9 -36.37 44.28 -44.19
CA ILE A 9 -35.18 44.18 -43.32
C ILE A 9 -35.44 43.22 -42.14
N CYS A 10 -36.69 43.01 -41.73
CA CYS A 10 -37.01 42.08 -40.66
C CYS A 10 -37.05 40.58 -41.09
N CYS A 11 -37.11 40.27 -42.37
CA CYS A 11 -37.08 38.86 -42.86
C CYS A 11 -35.66 38.34 -43.16
N ALA A 12 -34.64 39.19 -43.23
CA ALA A 12 -33.25 38.78 -43.48
C ALA A 12 -32.41 38.47 -42.21
N PHE A 13 -32.98 38.73 -41.00
CA PHE A 13 -32.28 38.50 -39.72
C PHE A 13 -32.76 37.22 -39.00
N ALA A 14 -33.69 36.46 -39.57
CA ALA A 14 -34.29 35.26 -38.94
C ALA A 14 -33.69 33.92 -39.41
N VAL A 15 -32.62 33.89 -40.22
CA VAL A 15 -32.03 32.65 -40.77
C VAL A 15 -30.61 32.34 -40.32
N LEU A 16 -30.06 33.13 -39.37
CA LEU A 16 -28.67 32.91 -38.86
C LEU A 16 -28.62 32.43 -37.41
N MET A 17 -29.67 31.88 -36.85
CA MET A 17 -29.72 31.35 -35.47
C MET A 17 -30.10 29.87 -35.42
N PHE A 18 -29.65 29.07 -36.36
CA PHE A 18 -29.71 27.60 -36.24
C PHE A 18 -28.33 27.00 -36.57
N GLY A 19 -27.43 27.12 -35.63
CA GLY A 19 -26.10 26.54 -35.72
C GLY A 19 -25.40 26.43 -34.37
N CYS A 20 -26.14 26.35 -33.23
CA CYS A 20 -25.61 25.77 -32.02
C CYS A 20 -25.73 24.26 -32.16
N GLY A 21 -24.74 23.66 -32.78
CA GLY A 21 -24.48 22.24 -32.63
C GLY A 21 -24.31 21.95 -31.13
N ASN A 22 -25.35 21.31 -30.60
CA ASN A 22 -25.25 20.67 -29.26
C ASN A 22 -24.21 19.57 -29.42
N SER A 23 -22.91 19.91 -29.18
CA SER A 23 -21.89 18.92 -28.95
C SER A 23 -22.25 18.25 -27.62
N ASN A 24 -23.15 17.26 -27.67
CA ASN A 24 -23.23 16.26 -26.66
C ASN A 24 -21.84 15.60 -26.64
N SER A 25 -20.88 16.18 -25.93
CA SER A 25 -19.67 15.46 -25.55
C SER A 25 -20.16 14.31 -24.69
N THR A 26 -20.33 13.16 -25.31
CA THR A 26 -20.63 11.92 -24.59
C THR A 26 -19.46 11.72 -23.62
N ARG A 27 -19.72 11.98 -22.35
CA ARG A 27 -18.74 11.77 -21.30
C ARG A 27 -18.37 10.29 -21.31
N PHE A 28 -17.09 9.99 -21.48
CA PHE A 28 -16.59 8.62 -21.46
C PHE A 28 -16.92 7.97 -20.12
N SER A 29 -17.40 6.72 -20.15
CA SER A 29 -17.64 5.92 -18.94
C SER A 29 -16.92 4.58 -19.03
N VAL A 30 -16.16 4.24 -18.01
CA VAL A 30 -15.49 2.93 -17.88
C VAL A 30 -16.48 1.77 -17.78
N SER A 31 -17.74 2.03 -17.36
CA SER A 31 -18.76 0.99 -17.22
C SER A 31 -19.18 0.33 -18.53
N SER A 32 -18.79 0.90 -19.69
CA SER A 32 -19.02 0.32 -21.01
C SER A 32 -17.91 -0.62 -21.48
N LEU A 33 -16.84 -0.76 -20.70
CA LEU A 33 -15.67 -1.55 -21.06
C LEU A 33 -15.69 -2.94 -20.40
N ASP A 34 -15.05 -3.89 -21.06
CA ASP A 34 -14.80 -5.20 -20.49
C ASP A 34 -13.81 -5.09 -19.31
N THR A 35 -14.13 -5.81 -18.23
CA THR A 35 -13.24 -5.89 -17.08
C THR A 35 -12.06 -6.79 -17.41
N LEU A 36 -10.86 -6.24 -17.34
CA LEU A 36 -9.62 -6.95 -17.55
C LEU A 36 -9.18 -7.70 -16.28
N TYR A 37 -9.33 -7.05 -15.13
CA TYR A 37 -9.09 -7.62 -13.81
C TYR A 37 -9.95 -6.91 -12.76
N ALA A 38 -10.74 -7.68 -12.02
CA ALA A 38 -11.46 -7.22 -10.83
C ALA A 38 -10.82 -7.89 -9.60
N PRO A 39 -10.26 -7.13 -8.65
CA PRO A 39 -9.65 -7.69 -7.47
C PRO A 39 -10.68 -8.42 -6.61
N LYS A 40 -10.23 -9.48 -5.95
CA LYS A 40 -11.05 -10.32 -5.08
C LYS A 40 -11.06 -9.82 -3.63
N TYR A 41 -9.97 -9.22 -3.20
CA TYR A 41 -9.72 -8.80 -1.82
C TYR A 41 -9.55 -7.29 -1.68
N SER A 42 -8.86 -6.64 -2.64
CA SER A 42 -8.78 -5.19 -2.69
C SER A 42 -10.10 -4.59 -3.19
N GLY A 43 -10.62 -3.61 -2.47
CA GLY A 43 -11.80 -2.86 -2.90
C GLY A 43 -11.47 -1.58 -3.68
N ARG A 44 -10.18 -1.33 -3.96
CA ARG A 44 -9.72 0.02 -4.33
C ARG A 44 -9.23 0.18 -5.75
N PHE A 45 -9.16 -0.87 -6.56
CA PHE A 45 -8.82 -0.74 -7.99
C PHE A 45 -9.59 -1.72 -8.86
N VAL A 46 -9.71 -1.37 -10.15
CA VAL A 46 -10.20 -2.26 -11.22
C VAL A 46 -9.41 -1.93 -12.48
N LEU A 47 -9.08 -2.95 -13.26
CA LEU A 47 -8.52 -2.81 -14.59
C LEU A 47 -9.56 -3.10 -15.65
N TYR A 48 -9.68 -2.20 -16.63
CA TYR A 48 -10.57 -2.35 -17.79
C TYR A 48 -9.78 -2.46 -19.08
N GLN A 49 -10.27 -3.26 -20.02
CA GLN A 49 -9.66 -3.42 -21.34
C GLN A 49 -10.11 -2.30 -22.29
N TYR A 50 -9.17 -1.73 -23.04
CA TYR A 50 -9.47 -0.81 -24.15
C TYR A 50 -8.53 -1.06 -25.32
N GLY A 51 -8.97 -1.85 -26.31
CA GLY A 51 -8.12 -2.28 -27.40
C GLY A 51 -6.87 -3.03 -26.92
N GLN A 52 -5.68 -2.53 -27.26
CA GLN A 52 -4.39 -3.06 -26.74
C GLN A 52 -4.00 -2.42 -25.40
N SER A 53 -4.65 -1.36 -25.02
CA SER A 53 -4.40 -0.57 -23.81
C SER A 53 -5.35 -0.96 -22.69
N SER A 54 -5.15 -0.40 -21.50
CA SER A 54 -6.00 -0.63 -20.34
C SER A 54 -6.28 0.66 -19.58
N ILE A 55 -7.33 0.66 -18.76
CA ILE A 55 -7.64 1.74 -17.85
C ILE A 55 -7.58 1.19 -16.43
N LEU A 56 -6.69 1.74 -15.63
CA LEU A 56 -6.63 1.51 -14.20
C LEU A 56 -7.53 2.54 -13.51
N SER A 57 -8.59 2.05 -12.87
CA SER A 57 -9.50 2.85 -12.06
C SER A 57 -9.17 2.63 -10.59
N ILE A 58 -8.90 3.69 -9.86
CA ILE A 58 -8.50 3.66 -8.45
C ILE A 58 -9.53 4.42 -7.62
N LEU A 59 -10.07 3.79 -6.60
CA LEU A 59 -10.94 4.40 -5.59
C LEU A 59 -10.09 5.21 -4.61
N GLU A 60 -10.15 6.52 -4.72
CA GLU A 60 -9.37 7.44 -3.87
C GLU A 60 -10.00 7.62 -2.48
N ASP A 61 -11.31 7.82 -2.47
CA ASP A 61 -12.15 7.91 -1.27
C ASP A 61 -13.38 7.00 -1.44
N ASP A 62 -14.36 7.07 -0.55
CA ASP A 62 -15.52 6.16 -0.55
C ASP A 62 -16.39 6.22 -1.82
N SER A 63 -16.17 7.18 -2.72
CA SER A 63 -17.01 7.41 -3.89
C SER A 63 -16.30 7.90 -5.15
N THR A 64 -15.07 8.38 -5.04
CA THR A 64 -14.36 9.06 -6.13
C THR A 64 -13.36 8.12 -6.79
N TYR A 65 -13.58 7.82 -8.07
CA TYR A 65 -12.63 7.06 -8.87
C TYR A 65 -11.75 7.99 -9.70
N LYS A 66 -10.44 7.73 -9.64
CA LYS A 66 -9.46 8.28 -10.58
C LYS A 66 -9.13 7.26 -11.64
N HIS A 67 -9.14 7.70 -12.90
CA HIS A 67 -8.86 6.84 -14.04
C HIS A 67 -7.50 7.17 -14.64
N ILE A 68 -6.71 6.14 -14.93
CA ILE A 68 -5.41 6.24 -15.58
C ILE A 68 -5.45 5.40 -16.84
N PHE A 69 -5.32 6.04 -17.99
CA PHE A 69 -5.20 5.34 -19.26
C PHE A 69 -3.77 4.90 -19.49
N LEU A 70 -3.55 3.61 -19.52
CA LEU A 70 -2.26 2.96 -19.76
C LEU A 70 -2.13 2.67 -21.25
N SER A 71 -1.55 3.62 -21.99
CA SER A 71 -1.43 3.57 -23.46
C SER A 71 -0.32 2.63 -23.89
N ARG A 72 -0.66 1.67 -24.78
CA ARG A 72 0.29 0.79 -25.46
C ARG A 72 0.38 1.16 -26.92
N ASN A 73 1.60 1.09 -27.48
CA ASN A 73 1.85 1.33 -28.92
C ASN A 73 1.28 2.64 -29.44
N GLY A 74 1.22 3.69 -28.60
CA GLY A 74 0.68 4.99 -28.98
C GLY A 74 -0.84 5.03 -29.19
N GLN A 75 -1.57 4.01 -28.72
CA GLN A 75 -3.03 4.01 -28.80
C GLN A 75 -3.61 5.27 -28.13
N PRO A 76 -4.45 6.05 -28.82
CA PRO A 76 -5.08 7.23 -28.22
C PRO A 76 -6.07 6.81 -27.12
N ALA A 77 -6.23 7.67 -26.12
CA ALA A 77 -7.26 7.50 -25.13
C ALA A 77 -8.66 7.60 -25.77
N PRO A 78 -9.67 6.97 -25.16
CA PRO A 78 -11.06 7.10 -25.60
C PRO A 78 -11.48 8.58 -25.75
N GLU A 79 -12.35 8.86 -26.72
CA GLU A 79 -12.94 10.18 -26.83
C GLU A 79 -13.71 10.54 -25.55
N GLY A 80 -13.56 11.75 -25.05
CA GLY A 80 -14.16 12.19 -23.78
C GLY A 80 -13.52 11.59 -22.51
N PHE A 81 -12.37 10.89 -22.63
CA PHE A 81 -11.65 10.38 -21.46
C PHE A 81 -11.09 11.53 -20.61
N GLU A 82 -11.58 11.64 -19.39
CA GLU A 82 -11.10 12.56 -18.37
C GLU A 82 -10.24 11.76 -17.37
N GLY A 83 -8.93 11.88 -17.45
CA GLY A 83 -8.01 11.16 -16.58
C GLY A 83 -6.58 11.31 -17.04
N ARG A 84 -5.70 10.72 -16.27
CA ARG A 84 -4.28 10.72 -16.60
C ARG A 84 -3.98 9.74 -17.75
N ARG A 85 -3.03 10.10 -18.60
CA ARG A 85 -2.54 9.25 -19.69
C ARG A 85 -1.08 8.93 -19.45
N VAL A 86 -0.72 7.66 -19.52
CA VAL A 86 0.62 7.15 -19.26
C VAL A 86 0.98 6.15 -20.35
N ASN A 87 2.14 6.30 -20.95
CA ASN A 87 2.65 5.31 -21.90
C ASN A 87 3.27 4.15 -21.13
N VAL A 88 2.91 2.94 -21.50
CA VAL A 88 3.44 1.71 -20.89
C VAL A 88 4.04 0.80 -21.98
N PRO A 89 5.03 -0.06 -21.65
CA PRO A 89 5.59 -0.28 -20.30
C PRO A 89 6.45 0.88 -19.81
N LEU A 90 6.35 1.20 -18.51
CA LEU A 90 7.17 2.22 -17.86
C LEU A 90 8.65 1.83 -17.91
N GLN A 91 9.53 2.82 -18.11
CA GLN A 91 10.97 2.62 -18.22
C GLN A 91 11.76 3.29 -17.10
N ARG A 92 11.20 4.32 -16.49
CA ARG A 92 11.89 5.14 -15.49
C ARG A 92 10.93 5.50 -14.37
N VAL A 93 11.10 4.90 -13.20
CA VAL A 93 10.21 5.15 -12.07
C VAL A 93 10.96 5.59 -10.83
N ILE A 94 10.29 6.37 -10.00
CA ILE A 94 10.74 6.71 -8.65
C ILE A 94 9.79 6.05 -7.66
N CYS A 95 10.34 5.35 -6.66
CA CYS A 95 9.59 4.70 -5.59
C CYS A 95 9.67 5.52 -4.30
N MET A 96 8.52 5.95 -3.78
CA MET A 96 8.44 6.70 -2.52
C MET A 96 8.22 5.81 -1.31
N SER A 97 8.07 4.49 -1.51
CA SER A 97 7.87 3.50 -0.44
C SER A 97 8.70 2.25 -0.72
N THR A 98 9.16 1.58 0.34
CA THR A 98 9.81 0.27 0.23
C THR A 98 8.84 -0.83 -0.23
N THR A 99 7.54 -0.67 -0.01
CA THR A 99 6.51 -1.59 -0.55
C THR A 99 6.53 -1.62 -2.07
N HIS A 100 6.69 -0.46 -2.72
CA HIS A 100 6.81 -0.37 -4.18
C HIS A 100 8.08 -1.08 -4.68
N ILE A 101 9.18 -0.99 -3.92
CA ILE A 101 10.44 -1.68 -4.24
C ILE A 101 10.21 -3.20 -4.24
N ALA A 102 9.58 -3.74 -3.21
CA ALA A 102 9.27 -5.16 -3.12
C ALA A 102 8.40 -5.64 -4.29
N MET A 103 7.42 -4.84 -4.69
CA MET A 103 6.58 -5.14 -5.86
C MET A 103 7.41 -5.14 -7.16
N MET A 104 8.29 -4.14 -7.36
CA MET A 104 9.18 -4.04 -8.52
C MET A 104 10.18 -5.20 -8.58
N GLU A 105 10.74 -5.59 -7.43
CA GLU A 105 11.63 -6.74 -7.32
C GLU A 105 10.93 -8.03 -7.72
N LYS A 106 9.70 -8.21 -7.27
CA LYS A 106 8.91 -9.41 -7.54
C LYS A 106 8.60 -9.60 -9.02
N ILE A 107 8.35 -8.53 -9.76
CA ILE A 107 8.08 -8.60 -11.20
C ILE A 107 9.35 -8.52 -12.06
N GLY A 108 10.53 -8.41 -11.43
CA GLY A 108 11.83 -8.40 -12.12
C GLY A 108 12.15 -7.08 -12.83
N GLU A 109 11.62 -5.96 -12.38
CA GLU A 109 11.75 -4.64 -13.03
C GLU A 109 12.55 -3.63 -12.18
N LEU A 110 13.48 -4.10 -11.32
CA LEU A 110 14.31 -3.22 -10.48
C LEU A 110 15.21 -2.27 -11.31
N ASP A 111 15.59 -2.65 -12.53
CA ASP A 111 16.37 -1.81 -13.44
C ASP A 111 15.62 -0.56 -13.93
N LYS A 112 14.31 -0.52 -13.79
CA LYS A 112 13.48 0.64 -14.10
C LYS A 112 13.43 1.68 -12.97
N ILE A 113 13.88 1.31 -11.76
CA ILE A 113 13.93 2.24 -10.64
C ILE A 113 15.13 3.18 -10.83
N VAL A 114 14.87 4.46 -11.01
CA VAL A 114 15.91 5.48 -11.15
C VAL A 114 16.13 6.28 -9.86
N GLY A 115 15.16 6.32 -8.98
CA GLY A 115 15.22 7.04 -7.71
C GLY A 115 14.36 6.41 -6.63
N ILE A 116 14.77 6.60 -5.39
CA ILE A 116 14.07 6.08 -4.20
C ILE A 116 14.06 7.19 -3.15
N SER A 117 12.94 7.31 -2.43
CA SER A 117 12.84 8.09 -1.20
C SER A 117 13.05 7.16 0.00
N GLY A 118 13.82 7.63 0.98
CA GLY A 118 14.05 6.85 2.20
C GLY A 118 14.96 5.64 2.02
N CYS A 119 16.04 5.78 1.27
CA CYS A 119 17.02 4.73 0.98
C CYS A 119 17.55 4.01 2.22
N GLN A 120 17.61 4.71 3.36
CA GLN A 120 18.07 4.16 4.64
C GLN A 120 17.15 3.05 5.19
N TYR A 121 15.90 2.98 4.72
CA TYR A 121 14.92 1.97 5.15
C TYR A 121 14.84 0.74 4.25
N VAL A 122 15.52 0.76 3.09
CA VAL A 122 15.48 -0.33 2.11
C VAL A 122 16.22 -1.55 2.64
N THR A 123 15.55 -2.70 2.69
CA THR A 123 16.10 -3.98 3.14
C THR A 123 16.64 -4.83 1.98
N SER A 124 16.09 -4.70 0.76
CA SER A 124 16.52 -5.44 -0.42
C SER A 124 18.04 -5.32 -0.68
N PRO A 125 18.82 -6.42 -0.61
CA PRO A 125 20.26 -6.38 -0.87
C PRO A 125 20.59 -5.91 -2.29
N GLN A 126 19.78 -6.28 -3.27
CA GLN A 126 20.00 -5.95 -4.67
C GLN A 126 19.82 -4.44 -4.92
N VAL A 127 18.81 -3.83 -4.31
CA VAL A 127 18.58 -2.38 -4.39
C VAL A 127 19.66 -1.62 -3.63
N ARG A 128 20.06 -2.09 -2.46
CA ARG A 128 21.19 -1.49 -1.70
C ARG A 128 22.50 -1.51 -2.48
N GLU A 129 22.76 -2.57 -3.24
CA GLU A 129 23.94 -2.63 -4.11
C GLU A 129 23.80 -1.64 -5.29
N SER A 130 22.62 -1.51 -5.87
CA SER A 130 22.35 -0.54 -6.94
C SER A 130 22.49 0.91 -6.48
N LEU A 131 22.13 1.20 -5.22
CA LEU A 131 22.35 2.50 -4.57
C LEU A 131 23.85 2.81 -4.41
N LYS A 132 24.67 1.83 -3.94
CA LYS A 132 26.12 1.98 -3.83
C LYS A 132 26.80 2.23 -5.19
N GLN A 133 26.26 1.62 -6.24
CA GLN A 133 26.75 1.78 -7.62
C GLN A 133 26.18 3.03 -8.30
N GLU A 134 25.42 3.86 -7.59
CA GLU A 134 24.74 5.07 -8.10
C GLU A 134 23.81 4.82 -9.30
N LYS A 135 23.40 3.57 -9.54
CA LYS A 135 22.40 3.21 -10.55
C LYS A 135 21.02 3.69 -10.15
N ILE A 136 20.72 3.67 -8.86
CA ILE A 136 19.55 4.25 -8.23
C ILE A 136 20.01 5.41 -7.37
N ARG A 137 19.30 6.54 -7.44
CA ARG A 137 19.65 7.74 -6.68
C ARG A 137 18.70 7.92 -5.49
N ASP A 138 19.27 8.41 -4.39
CA ASP A 138 18.49 8.87 -3.25
C ASP A 138 17.92 10.26 -3.55
N ILE A 139 16.58 10.38 -3.51
CA ILE A 139 15.90 11.67 -3.67
C ILE A 139 15.54 12.33 -2.33
N GLY A 140 16.07 11.81 -1.22
CA GLY A 140 15.75 12.28 0.13
C GLY A 140 14.49 11.68 0.72
N TYR A 141 14.09 12.17 1.90
CA TYR A 141 12.95 11.64 2.64
C TYR A 141 12.20 12.77 3.37
N GLU A 142 10.86 12.69 3.44
CA GLU A 142 9.98 13.67 4.09
C GLU A 142 10.28 15.12 3.66
N SER A 143 10.55 16.03 4.60
CA SER A 143 10.84 17.43 4.34
C SER A 143 12.16 17.67 3.58
N GLY A 144 13.03 16.64 3.53
CA GLY A 144 14.32 16.67 2.82
C GLY A 144 14.28 16.17 1.39
N LEU A 145 13.10 16.09 0.74
CA LEU A 145 12.99 15.63 -0.64
C LEU A 145 13.64 16.61 -1.63
N ASN A 146 14.45 16.05 -2.53
CA ASN A 146 15.12 16.79 -3.62
C ASN A 146 14.27 16.77 -4.89
N TYR A 147 13.36 17.72 -5.00
CA TYR A 147 12.45 17.86 -6.15
C TYR A 147 13.18 18.17 -7.46
N GLU A 148 14.31 18.90 -7.39
CA GLU A 148 15.13 19.21 -8.58
C GLU A 148 15.73 17.92 -9.13
N LEU A 149 16.32 17.08 -8.29
CA LEU A 149 16.86 15.78 -8.67
C LEU A 149 15.76 14.90 -9.27
N ALA A 150 14.58 14.81 -8.62
CA ALA A 150 13.45 14.06 -9.15
C ALA A 150 13.02 14.55 -10.53
N THR A 151 13.06 15.87 -10.78
CA THR A 151 12.75 16.46 -12.08
C THR A 151 13.80 16.11 -13.14
N ILE A 152 15.10 16.23 -12.81
CA ILE A 152 16.21 15.91 -13.73
C ILE A 152 16.19 14.43 -14.15
N MET A 153 15.74 13.56 -13.29
CA MET A 153 15.61 12.12 -13.58
C MET A 153 14.58 11.82 -14.67
N ARG A 154 13.66 12.73 -14.99
CA ARG A 154 12.60 12.57 -15.99
C ARG A 154 11.87 11.22 -15.84
N PRO A 155 11.27 10.92 -14.68
CA PRO A 155 10.55 9.67 -14.49
C PRO A 155 9.27 9.64 -15.34
N ASP A 156 8.89 8.45 -15.81
CA ASP A 156 7.59 8.19 -16.42
C ASP A 156 6.48 8.18 -15.36
N ALA A 157 6.82 7.71 -14.15
CA ALA A 157 5.94 7.73 -12.99
C ALA A 157 6.73 7.88 -11.68
N ILE A 158 6.12 8.52 -10.69
CA ILE A 158 6.55 8.54 -9.29
C ILE A 158 5.47 7.84 -8.48
N PHE A 159 5.74 6.64 -8.01
CA PHE A 159 4.80 5.92 -7.14
C PHE A 159 4.80 6.55 -5.76
N VAL A 160 3.65 7.07 -5.35
CA VAL A 160 3.46 7.77 -4.08
C VAL A 160 2.42 7.06 -3.22
N TYR A 161 2.49 7.29 -1.93
CA TYR A 161 1.56 6.78 -0.93
C TYR A 161 1.21 7.89 0.06
N GLY A 162 0.16 7.68 0.85
CA GLY A 162 -0.25 8.64 1.88
C GLY A 162 -0.98 9.86 1.31
N THR A 163 -2.16 10.09 1.85
CA THR A 163 -3.03 11.22 1.49
C THR A 163 -3.08 12.28 2.59
N GLN A 164 -2.33 12.09 3.69
CA GLN A 164 -2.31 12.96 4.87
C GLN A 164 -0.88 13.22 5.33
N GLY A 165 -0.70 14.30 6.11
CA GLY A 165 0.59 14.68 6.69
C GLY A 165 1.63 15.10 5.67
N ASP A 166 2.90 14.85 5.98
CA ASP A 166 4.05 15.26 5.16
C ASP A 166 4.07 14.62 3.79
N ASN A 167 3.59 13.39 3.65
CA ASN A 167 3.49 12.70 2.36
C ASN A 167 2.51 13.40 1.42
N ALA A 168 1.36 13.86 1.93
CA ALA A 168 0.40 14.61 1.12
C ALA A 168 0.97 15.97 0.68
N ALA A 169 1.67 16.67 1.57
CA ALA A 169 2.32 17.94 1.26
C ALA A 169 3.39 17.76 0.18
N SER A 170 4.22 16.73 0.31
CA SER A 170 5.27 16.40 -0.66
C SER A 170 4.69 16.02 -2.02
N THR A 171 3.65 15.20 -2.05
CA THR A 171 2.98 14.80 -3.30
C THR A 171 2.29 15.98 -3.97
N LYS A 172 1.65 16.86 -3.18
CA LYS A 172 1.07 18.11 -3.70
C LYS A 172 2.14 18.97 -4.37
N LYS A 173 3.29 19.13 -3.72
CA LYS A 173 4.43 19.90 -4.28
C LYS A 173 4.96 19.27 -5.57
N MET A 174 5.11 17.95 -5.63
CA MET A 174 5.49 17.25 -6.87
C MET A 174 4.49 17.52 -8.00
N THR A 175 3.19 17.46 -7.70
CA THR A 175 2.11 17.69 -8.67
C THR A 175 2.14 19.14 -9.18
N GLU A 176 2.37 20.13 -8.31
CA GLU A 176 2.53 21.54 -8.68
C GLU A 176 3.74 21.77 -9.60
N LEU A 177 4.81 20.97 -9.44
CA LEU A 177 5.98 20.97 -10.30
C LEU A 177 5.79 20.19 -11.61
N GLY A 178 4.60 19.63 -11.85
CA GLY A 178 4.30 18.84 -13.05
C GLY A 178 4.94 17.45 -13.05
N LEU A 179 5.43 16.96 -11.91
CA LEU A 179 5.99 15.63 -11.80
C LEU A 179 4.91 14.55 -11.90
N PRO A 180 5.21 13.40 -12.52
CA PRO A 180 4.25 12.37 -12.84
C PRO A 180 3.90 11.48 -11.62
N THR A 181 3.27 12.03 -10.59
CA THR A 181 2.87 11.29 -9.39
C THR A 181 1.73 10.31 -9.66
N MET A 182 1.81 9.11 -9.10
CA MET A 182 0.82 8.06 -9.21
C MET A 182 0.62 7.39 -7.85
N TYR A 183 -0.60 7.50 -7.31
CA TYR A 183 -0.92 6.92 -6.03
C TYR A 183 -1.12 5.40 -6.14
N LEU A 184 -0.49 4.66 -5.22
CA LEU A 184 -0.80 3.28 -4.89
C LEU A 184 -1.38 3.26 -3.48
N TYR A 185 -2.48 2.54 -3.28
CA TYR A 185 -3.24 2.59 -2.02
C TYR A 185 -3.14 1.29 -1.22
N GLU A 186 -2.14 0.45 -1.50
CA GLU A 186 -1.89 -0.80 -0.77
C GLU A 186 -1.70 -0.57 0.73
N TYR A 187 -1.19 0.60 1.11
CA TYR A 187 -0.88 0.93 2.50
C TYR A 187 -2.13 1.06 3.38
N ILE A 188 -3.29 1.41 2.81
CA ILE A 188 -4.56 1.54 3.54
C ILE A 188 -5.44 0.28 3.44
N GLU A 189 -5.02 -0.73 2.70
CA GLU A 189 -5.74 -1.99 2.66
C GLU A 189 -5.68 -2.68 4.03
N SER A 190 -6.83 -3.00 4.57
CA SER A 190 -6.96 -3.72 5.82
C SER A 190 -6.95 -5.23 5.64
N ASP A 191 -7.24 -5.73 4.42
CA ASP A 191 -7.14 -7.15 4.10
C ASP A 191 -5.71 -7.51 3.68
N PRO A 192 -5.08 -8.54 4.30
CA PRO A 192 -3.73 -8.94 3.96
C PRO A 192 -3.55 -9.37 2.50
N LEU A 193 -4.53 -10.07 1.93
CA LEU A 193 -4.50 -10.44 0.51
C LEU A 193 -4.83 -9.25 -0.38
N GLY A 194 -5.73 -8.35 0.05
CA GLY A 194 -6.02 -7.11 -0.67
C GLY A 194 -4.79 -6.21 -0.82
N LYS A 195 -3.97 -6.13 0.23
CA LYS A 195 -2.69 -5.42 0.18
C LYS A 195 -1.73 -6.03 -0.84
N ALA A 196 -1.58 -7.36 -0.87
CA ALA A 196 -0.72 -8.07 -1.82
C ALA A 196 -1.25 -8.00 -3.27
N GLU A 197 -2.55 -7.91 -3.46
CA GLU A 197 -3.21 -7.87 -4.76
C GLU A 197 -2.87 -6.61 -5.57
N TRP A 198 -2.44 -5.52 -4.91
CA TRP A 198 -1.94 -4.31 -5.56
C TRP A 198 -0.72 -4.54 -6.45
N LEU A 199 0.02 -5.63 -6.24
CA LEU A 199 1.07 -6.07 -7.16
C LEU A 199 0.54 -6.19 -8.59
N ILE A 200 -0.70 -6.64 -8.77
CA ILE A 200 -1.33 -6.80 -10.10
C ILE A 200 -1.56 -5.44 -10.76
N ALA A 201 -2.06 -4.45 -10.00
CA ALA A 201 -2.25 -3.09 -10.51
C ALA A 201 -0.92 -2.45 -10.94
N LEU A 202 0.13 -2.58 -10.12
CA LEU A 202 1.46 -2.06 -10.45
C LEU A 202 2.04 -2.79 -11.68
N SER A 203 1.93 -4.11 -11.74
CA SER A 203 2.52 -4.92 -12.80
C SER A 203 1.92 -4.68 -14.19
N GLU A 204 0.66 -4.24 -14.26
CA GLU A 204 0.00 -3.85 -15.53
C GLU A 204 0.75 -2.71 -16.22
N MET A 205 1.40 -1.82 -15.45
CA MET A 205 2.20 -0.71 -15.97
C MET A 205 3.54 -1.15 -16.57
N PHE A 206 3.93 -2.42 -16.40
CA PHE A 206 5.18 -3.00 -16.88
C PHE A 206 4.97 -4.20 -17.82
N ASP A 207 3.75 -4.45 -18.27
CA ASP A 207 3.35 -5.61 -19.06
C ASP A 207 3.67 -6.96 -18.35
N LYS A 208 3.62 -6.95 -17.00
CA LYS A 208 3.91 -8.13 -16.16
C LYS A 208 2.68 -8.67 -15.42
N ARG A 209 1.47 -8.23 -15.76
CA ARG A 209 0.23 -8.60 -15.05
C ARG A 209 0.07 -10.11 -14.90
N THR A 210 0.24 -10.88 -15.97
CA THR A 210 0.11 -12.35 -15.91
C THR A 210 1.11 -13.02 -14.95
N LEU A 211 2.32 -12.44 -14.81
CA LEU A 211 3.31 -12.90 -13.81
C LEU A 211 2.82 -12.61 -12.40
N ALA A 212 2.34 -11.41 -12.16
CA ALA A 212 1.82 -10.99 -10.86
C ALA A 212 0.57 -11.76 -10.44
N GLU A 213 -0.36 -12.02 -11.36
CA GLU A 213 -1.55 -12.83 -11.10
C GLU A 213 -1.18 -14.26 -10.67
N ARG A 214 -0.23 -14.92 -11.34
CA ARG A 214 0.23 -16.26 -10.94
C ARG A 214 0.86 -16.24 -9.55
N PHE A 215 1.72 -15.27 -9.29
CA PHE A 215 2.33 -15.13 -7.96
C PHE A 215 1.26 -14.89 -6.89
N PHE A 216 0.33 -13.98 -7.13
CA PHE A 216 -0.75 -13.70 -6.19
C PHE A 216 -1.62 -14.95 -5.93
N GLN A 217 -1.94 -15.73 -6.95
CA GLN A 217 -2.68 -17.00 -6.78
C GLN A 217 -1.93 -18.01 -5.90
N GLU A 218 -0.59 -18.08 -6.00
CA GLU A 218 0.23 -18.91 -5.12
C GLU A 218 0.19 -18.41 -3.68
N VAL A 219 0.31 -17.10 -3.47
CA VAL A 219 0.20 -16.45 -2.15
C VAL A 219 -1.19 -16.68 -1.55
N GLU A 220 -2.25 -16.44 -2.32
CA GLU A 220 -3.64 -16.67 -1.90
C GLU A 220 -3.87 -18.12 -1.46
N LYS A 221 -3.44 -19.08 -2.28
CA LYS A 221 -3.54 -20.50 -1.98
C LYS A 221 -2.77 -20.86 -0.71
N SER A 222 -1.55 -20.37 -0.57
CA SER A 222 -0.71 -20.60 0.62
C SER A 222 -1.33 -19.98 1.87
N TYR A 223 -1.80 -18.73 1.79
CA TYR A 223 -2.45 -18.02 2.88
C TYR A 223 -3.69 -18.77 3.39
N ASN A 224 -4.60 -19.14 2.47
CA ASN A 224 -5.82 -19.84 2.83
C ASN A 224 -5.56 -21.25 3.37
N ALA A 225 -4.58 -21.98 2.84
CA ALA A 225 -4.19 -23.27 3.35
C ALA A 225 -3.63 -23.20 4.78
N VAL A 226 -2.81 -22.18 5.06
CA VAL A 226 -2.23 -21.99 6.39
C VAL A 226 -3.28 -21.51 7.39
N LYS A 227 -4.15 -20.59 7.00
CA LYS A 227 -5.30 -20.15 7.80
C LYS A 227 -6.22 -21.31 8.19
N ALA A 228 -6.44 -22.26 7.28
CA ALA A 228 -7.30 -23.43 7.53
C ALA A 228 -6.74 -24.40 8.58
N LEU A 229 -5.44 -24.32 8.94
CA LEU A 229 -4.86 -25.09 10.04
C LEU A 229 -5.39 -24.65 11.41
N VAL A 230 -5.85 -23.42 11.51
CA VAL A 230 -6.40 -22.84 12.74
C VAL A 230 -7.88 -23.22 12.85
N SER A 231 -8.18 -24.33 13.54
CA SER A 231 -9.55 -24.76 13.78
C SER A 231 -10.28 -23.86 14.78
N GLN A 232 -11.60 -23.94 14.81
CA GLN A 232 -12.42 -23.17 15.77
C GLN A 232 -12.16 -23.58 17.24
N ASP A 233 -11.71 -24.80 17.46
CA ASP A 233 -11.43 -25.35 18.79
C ASP A 233 -10.03 -25.06 19.31
N VAL A 234 -9.19 -24.38 18.51
CA VAL A 234 -7.86 -23.97 18.95
C VAL A 234 -7.99 -22.89 20.02
N ALA A 235 -7.31 -23.08 21.15
CA ALA A 235 -7.20 -22.08 22.20
C ALA A 235 -6.64 -20.77 21.61
N ARG A 236 -7.30 -19.65 21.86
CA ARG A 236 -6.88 -18.33 21.32
C ARG A 236 -6.12 -17.56 22.38
N PRO A 237 -4.77 -17.56 22.36
CA PRO A 237 -3.99 -16.79 23.31
C PRO A 237 -4.23 -15.29 23.10
N THR A 238 -4.26 -14.57 24.23
CA THR A 238 -4.41 -13.13 24.21
C THR A 238 -3.11 -12.43 23.83
N VAL A 239 -3.20 -11.42 22.96
CA VAL A 239 -2.04 -10.76 22.37
C VAL A 239 -2.11 -9.25 22.53
N MET A 240 -1.04 -8.67 23.08
CA MET A 240 -0.78 -7.23 23.06
C MET A 240 0.08 -6.88 21.86
N LEU A 241 -0.23 -5.74 21.20
CA LEU A 241 0.49 -5.25 20.02
C LEU A 241 1.17 -3.91 20.30
N ASN A 242 2.26 -3.68 19.58
CA ASN A 242 3.07 -2.45 19.59
C ASN A 242 3.77 -2.18 20.95
N SER A 243 4.29 -0.97 21.12
CA SER A 243 4.89 -0.48 22.35
C SER A 243 4.62 1.02 22.50
N PRO A 244 4.83 1.60 23.68
CA PRO A 244 4.63 3.03 23.85
C PRO A 244 5.66 3.83 23.07
N TRP A 245 5.18 4.93 22.49
CA TRP A 245 6.03 5.99 22.00
C TRP A 245 5.87 7.19 22.95
N ARG A 246 6.93 7.49 23.69
CA ARG A 246 6.88 8.38 24.85
C ARG A 246 5.84 7.86 25.87
N ASP A 247 4.85 8.67 26.25
CA ASP A 247 3.80 8.34 27.23
C ASP A 247 2.51 7.82 26.59
N THR A 248 2.52 7.55 25.30
CA THR A 248 1.33 7.15 24.52
C THR A 248 1.56 5.79 23.88
N TRP A 249 0.56 4.91 23.99
CA TRP A 249 0.54 3.64 23.29
C TRP A 249 -0.51 3.69 22.16
N PHE A 250 -0.03 3.55 20.92
CA PHE A 250 -0.91 3.49 19.77
C PHE A 250 -1.33 2.03 19.54
N VAL A 251 -2.60 1.75 19.80
CA VAL A 251 -3.18 0.42 19.63
C VAL A 251 -3.98 0.37 18.32
N PRO A 252 -3.75 -0.65 17.46
CA PRO A 252 -4.49 -0.81 16.20
C PRO A 252 -5.99 -0.96 16.43
N GLY A 253 -6.79 -0.51 15.47
CA GLY A 253 -8.23 -0.78 15.48
C GLY A 253 -8.54 -2.24 15.11
N ASP A 254 -9.75 -2.69 15.44
CA ASP A 254 -10.17 -4.09 15.31
C ASP A 254 -10.17 -4.58 13.85
N ARG A 255 -10.34 -3.68 12.87
CA ARG A 255 -10.34 -3.98 11.43
C ARG A 255 -9.00 -3.70 10.75
N SER A 256 -7.95 -3.35 11.50
CA SER A 256 -6.63 -3.07 10.93
C SER A 256 -5.97 -4.34 10.38
N TYR A 257 -5.06 -4.14 9.42
CA TYR A 257 -4.27 -5.19 8.79
C TYR A 257 -3.64 -6.18 9.78
N ILE A 258 -2.96 -5.66 10.80
CA ILE A 258 -2.24 -6.51 11.77
C ILE A 258 -3.19 -7.29 12.67
N VAL A 259 -4.35 -6.71 13.03
CA VAL A 259 -5.36 -7.40 13.85
C VAL A 259 -6.05 -8.49 13.02
N ARG A 260 -6.28 -8.28 11.73
CA ARG A 260 -6.79 -9.34 10.84
C ARG A 260 -5.81 -10.51 10.73
N LEU A 261 -4.52 -10.24 10.49
CA LEU A 261 -3.49 -11.27 10.50
C LEU A 261 -3.45 -12.05 11.82
N LEU A 262 -3.52 -11.34 12.95
CA LEU A 262 -3.55 -11.94 14.28
C LEU A 262 -4.77 -12.86 14.45
N ASN A 263 -5.96 -12.40 14.05
CA ASN A 263 -7.20 -13.19 14.13
C ASN A 263 -7.13 -14.44 13.25
N ASP A 264 -6.59 -14.30 12.03
CA ASP A 264 -6.41 -15.41 11.08
C ASP A 264 -5.37 -16.42 11.59
N ALA A 265 -4.40 -15.96 12.38
CA ALA A 265 -3.42 -16.82 13.07
C ALA A 265 -3.97 -17.47 14.36
N GLY A 266 -5.24 -17.24 14.73
CA GLY A 266 -5.84 -17.82 15.94
C GLY A 266 -5.49 -17.10 17.23
N GLY A 267 -4.98 -15.87 17.17
CA GLY A 267 -4.81 -15.01 18.35
C GLY A 267 -6.07 -14.28 18.75
N GLU A 268 -6.11 -13.77 19.97
CA GLU A 268 -7.14 -12.90 20.49
C GLU A 268 -6.56 -11.52 20.82
N TYR A 269 -6.97 -10.51 20.06
CA TYR A 269 -6.48 -9.13 20.28
C TYR A 269 -7.03 -8.57 21.60
N ILE A 270 -6.16 -8.20 22.54
CA ILE A 270 -6.59 -7.76 23.88
C ILE A 270 -7.18 -6.36 23.92
N CYS A 271 -6.82 -5.47 22.97
CA CYS A 271 -7.32 -4.08 22.93
C CYS A 271 -8.57 -3.90 22.07
N ARG A 272 -9.37 -4.97 21.88
CA ARG A 272 -10.59 -4.94 21.06
C ARG A 272 -11.65 -3.96 21.59
N GLY A 273 -12.66 -3.70 20.77
CA GLY A 273 -13.78 -2.78 21.06
C GLY A 273 -13.59 -1.40 20.42
N TYR A 274 -12.68 -1.28 19.43
CA TYR A 274 -12.55 -0.10 18.60
C TYR A 274 -12.71 -0.50 17.12
N ASP A 275 -13.96 -0.52 16.65
CA ASP A 275 -14.33 -0.92 15.28
C ASP A 275 -13.85 0.10 14.24
N SER A 276 -12.56 0.09 13.97
CA SER A 276 -11.87 0.98 13.04
C SER A 276 -10.69 0.28 12.37
N GLU A 277 -10.26 0.78 11.23
CA GLU A 277 -9.00 0.42 10.57
C GLU A 277 -7.83 1.24 11.13
N LEU A 278 -8.15 2.40 11.72
CA LEU A 278 -7.16 3.33 12.26
C LEU A 278 -6.77 2.96 13.69
N SER A 279 -5.55 3.33 14.08
CA SER A 279 -5.10 3.20 15.47
C SER A 279 -5.73 4.28 16.36
N ARG A 280 -5.91 3.95 17.65
CA ARG A 280 -6.23 4.92 18.71
C ARG A 280 -5.12 4.98 19.74
N SER A 281 -5.01 6.08 20.45
CA SER A 281 -4.09 6.22 21.57
C SER A 281 -4.75 5.78 22.88
N ILE A 282 -3.98 5.08 23.72
CA ILE A 282 -4.29 4.81 25.13
C ILE A 282 -3.09 5.24 25.98
N SER A 283 -3.28 5.47 27.29
CA SER A 283 -2.17 5.78 28.17
C SER A 283 -1.27 4.54 28.38
N THR A 284 -0.01 4.77 28.71
CA THR A 284 0.93 3.67 29.03
C THR A 284 0.46 2.85 30.23
N GLU A 285 -0.23 3.47 31.22
CA GLU A 285 -0.80 2.77 32.37
C GLU A 285 -1.94 1.84 31.97
N GLN A 286 -2.86 2.31 31.09
CA GLN A 286 -3.93 1.46 30.57
C GLN A 286 -3.38 0.28 29.79
N ALA A 287 -2.39 0.53 28.92
CA ALA A 287 -1.72 -0.52 28.17
C ALA A 287 -1.00 -1.52 29.07
N TYR A 288 -0.31 -1.04 30.11
CA TYR A 288 0.36 -1.90 31.09
C TYR A 288 -0.61 -2.86 31.79
N VAL A 289 -1.78 -2.38 32.21
CA VAL A 289 -2.82 -3.24 32.80
C VAL A 289 -3.30 -4.32 31.83
N LEU A 290 -3.38 -4.00 30.54
CA LEU A 290 -3.72 -4.99 29.50
C LEU A 290 -2.57 -5.97 29.29
N CYS A 291 -1.33 -5.52 29.26
CA CYS A 291 -0.16 -6.38 29.14
C CYS A 291 -0.05 -7.41 30.28
N LEU A 292 -0.50 -7.08 31.50
CA LEU A 292 -0.54 -8.03 32.62
C LEU A 292 -1.51 -9.20 32.38
N LYS A 293 -2.41 -9.09 31.42
CA LYS A 293 -3.40 -10.10 31.05
C LYS A 293 -3.09 -10.78 29.70
N ALA A 294 -2.09 -10.30 28.97
CA ALA A 294 -1.72 -10.81 27.65
C ALA A 294 -0.78 -12.01 27.76
N ASP A 295 -1.10 -13.08 27.03
CA ASP A 295 -0.23 -14.26 26.92
C ASP A 295 1.01 -13.98 26.08
N PHE A 296 0.87 -13.16 25.04
CA PHE A 296 1.93 -12.76 24.13
C PHE A 296 2.00 -11.24 23.97
N TRP A 297 3.20 -10.76 23.67
CA TRP A 297 3.44 -9.39 23.26
C TRP A 297 4.14 -9.40 21.91
N LEU A 298 3.51 -8.79 20.88
CA LEU A 298 4.05 -8.75 19.51
C LEU A 298 4.33 -7.31 19.07
N CYS A 299 5.34 -7.18 18.21
CA CYS A 299 5.72 -5.92 17.55
C CYS A 299 6.06 -4.78 18.53
N PRO A 300 6.94 -4.97 19.54
CA PRO A 300 7.30 -3.90 20.45
C PRO A 300 8.26 -2.87 19.81
N SER A 301 7.86 -2.30 18.65
CA SER A 301 8.55 -1.24 17.91
C SER A 301 10.06 -1.52 17.66
N GLU A 302 10.95 -0.70 18.16
CA GLU A 302 12.42 -0.81 17.93
C GLU A 302 13.11 -1.83 18.84
N ALA A 303 12.41 -2.44 19.79
CA ALA A 303 13.03 -3.36 20.73
C ALA A 303 13.62 -4.58 20.00
N ASN A 304 14.88 -4.85 20.24
CA ASN A 304 15.62 -5.99 19.72
C ASN A 304 15.97 -7.03 20.79
N SER A 305 15.75 -6.70 22.06
CA SER A 305 16.03 -7.56 23.22
C SER A 305 15.14 -7.21 24.42
N ILE A 306 14.99 -8.14 25.34
CA ILE A 306 14.28 -7.90 26.62
C ILE A 306 14.99 -6.84 27.47
N PRO A 307 16.34 -6.83 27.63
CA PRO A 307 17.02 -5.74 28.32
C PRO A 307 16.73 -4.35 27.74
N TYR A 308 16.69 -4.20 26.42
CA TYR A 308 16.32 -2.93 25.78
C TYR A 308 14.89 -2.51 26.16
N LEU A 309 13.94 -3.45 26.08
CA LEU A 309 12.53 -3.20 26.40
C LEU A 309 12.31 -2.78 27.85
N THR A 310 13.00 -3.43 28.79
CA THR A 310 12.88 -3.17 30.23
C THR A 310 13.69 -1.98 30.70
N ALA A 311 14.78 -1.62 30.03
CA ALA A 311 15.56 -0.42 30.35
C ALA A 311 14.73 0.86 30.20
N ASN A 312 13.88 0.93 29.17
CA ASN A 312 13.00 2.07 28.93
C ASN A 312 11.83 2.15 29.92
N ASN A 313 11.36 1.00 30.43
CA ASN A 313 10.32 0.92 31.46
C ASN A 313 10.54 -0.34 32.32
N PRO A 314 11.16 -0.21 33.50
CA PRO A 314 11.46 -1.35 34.38
C PRO A 314 10.27 -2.21 34.76
N ARG A 315 9.05 -1.62 34.84
CA ARG A 315 7.82 -2.38 35.12
C ARG A 315 7.51 -3.44 34.07
N PHE A 316 8.04 -3.31 32.86
CA PHE A 316 7.81 -4.31 31.81
C PHE A 316 8.43 -5.66 32.14
N ALA A 317 9.44 -5.71 33.04
CA ALA A 317 9.97 -6.95 33.57
C ALA A 317 8.91 -7.80 34.31
N ASP A 318 7.84 -7.17 34.82
CA ASP A 318 6.78 -7.87 35.56
C ASP A 318 5.67 -8.44 34.65
N ILE A 319 5.64 -8.07 33.38
CA ILE A 319 4.64 -8.53 32.41
C ILE A 319 4.81 -10.05 32.19
N PRO A 320 3.71 -10.85 32.27
CA PRO A 320 3.79 -12.31 32.12
C PRO A 320 4.40 -12.77 30.80
N SER A 321 4.09 -12.11 29.68
CA SER A 321 4.68 -12.44 28.38
C SER A 321 6.22 -12.23 28.37
N VAL A 322 6.73 -11.24 29.09
CA VAL A 322 8.17 -11.00 29.26
C VAL A 322 8.81 -12.10 30.11
N LYS A 323 8.23 -12.40 31.28
CA LYS A 323 8.69 -13.47 32.19
C LYS A 323 8.70 -14.84 31.54
N ASN A 324 7.76 -15.10 30.65
CA ASN A 324 7.60 -16.39 29.98
C ASN A 324 8.29 -16.46 28.61
N ASN A 325 9.11 -15.47 28.24
CA ASN A 325 9.78 -15.38 26.93
C ASN A 325 8.78 -15.45 25.74
N ARG A 326 7.63 -14.78 25.85
CA ARG A 326 6.57 -14.72 24.82
C ARG A 326 6.47 -13.34 24.19
N VAL A 327 7.62 -12.69 23.96
CA VAL A 327 7.75 -11.40 23.28
C VAL A 327 8.44 -11.63 21.95
N PHE A 328 7.77 -11.21 20.85
CA PHE A 328 8.29 -11.35 19.50
C PHE A 328 8.20 -10.03 18.75
N ASN A 329 9.23 -9.74 17.97
CA ASN A 329 9.23 -8.53 17.15
C ASN A 329 9.38 -8.87 15.67
N ASN A 330 8.80 -8.01 14.82
CA ASN A 330 8.77 -8.12 13.36
C ASN A 330 9.96 -7.39 12.68
N ASN A 331 11.06 -7.22 13.39
CA ASN A 331 12.26 -6.56 12.92
C ASN A 331 13.47 -7.51 12.80
N LYS A 332 13.22 -8.80 12.49
CA LYS A 332 14.28 -9.79 12.31
C LYS A 332 15.24 -9.43 11.18
N ILE A 333 14.71 -8.89 10.09
CA ILE A 333 15.48 -8.34 8.98
C ILE A 333 15.22 -6.85 8.98
N THR A 334 16.23 -6.09 9.41
CA THR A 334 16.09 -4.64 9.59
C THR A 334 17.34 -3.89 9.16
N THR A 335 17.18 -2.62 8.83
CA THR A 335 18.30 -1.70 8.60
C THR A 335 18.69 -1.00 9.91
N PRO A 336 19.91 -0.43 9.98
CA PRO A 336 20.31 0.37 11.16
C PRO A 336 19.40 1.56 11.47
N MET A 337 18.64 2.05 10.46
CA MET A 337 17.71 3.17 10.60
C MET A 337 16.25 2.72 10.83
N GLY A 338 16.02 1.43 11.16
CA GLY A 338 14.70 0.91 11.51
C GLY A 338 13.82 0.47 10.34
N GLY A 339 14.34 0.44 9.12
CA GLY A 339 13.63 -0.21 8.00
C GLY A 339 13.45 -1.69 8.29
N SER A 340 12.28 -2.26 8.02
CA SER A 340 11.98 -3.67 8.29
C SER A 340 11.40 -4.35 7.06
N ASP A 341 11.92 -5.53 6.75
CA ASP A 341 11.46 -6.36 5.63
C ASP A 341 10.00 -6.83 5.79
N PHE A 342 9.50 -6.85 7.02
CA PHE A 342 8.09 -7.06 7.30
C PHE A 342 7.21 -6.03 6.57
N TRP A 343 7.64 -4.77 6.49
CA TRP A 343 6.94 -3.69 5.80
C TRP A 343 7.33 -3.58 4.33
N GLU A 344 8.47 -4.15 3.91
CA GLU A 344 8.93 -4.18 2.52
C GLU A 344 8.38 -5.41 1.81
N SER A 345 9.06 -6.56 1.87
CA SER A 345 8.64 -7.78 1.18
C SER A 345 7.38 -8.43 1.79
N GLY A 346 7.14 -8.23 3.08
CA GLY A 346 5.95 -8.75 3.76
C GLY A 346 4.63 -8.22 3.19
N THR A 347 4.64 -7.05 2.56
CA THR A 347 3.46 -6.49 1.88
C THR A 347 2.88 -7.43 0.83
N ILE A 348 3.74 -8.14 0.10
CA ILE A 348 3.32 -9.07 -0.97
C ILE A 348 3.40 -10.54 -0.55
N ASN A 349 3.85 -10.84 0.67
CA ASN A 349 3.97 -12.19 1.22
C ASN A 349 3.20 -12.36 2.55
N PRO A 350 1.90 -12.01 2.61
CA PRO A 350 1.12 -12.12 3.84
C PRO A 350 0.98 -13.57 4.33
N ASP A 351 1.12 -14.57 3.46
CA ASP A 351 1.11 -15.99 3.80
C ASP A 351 2.34 -16.37 4.65
N VAL A 352 3.50 -15.75 4.41
CA VAL A 352 4.70 -15.98 5.21
C VAL A 352 4.56 -15.32 6.57
N ILE A 353 3.97 -14.12 6.63
CA ILE A 353 3.65 -13.45 7.90
C ILE A 353 2.68 -14.30 8.71
N LEU A 354 1.63 -14.85 8.07
CA LEU A 354 0.65 -15.69 8.73
C LEU A 354 1.28 -16.98 9.28
N LYS A 355 2.21 -17.61 8.54
CA LYS A 355 2.99 -18.77 9.01
C LYS A 355 3.80 -18.43 10.26
N ASP A 356 4.47 -17.28 10.27
CA ASP A 356 5.22 -16.82 11.43
C ASP A 356 4.30 -16.66 12.66
N LEU A 357 3.17 -15.98 12.50
CA LEU A 357 2.21 -15.76 13.57
C LEU A 357 1.60 -17.07 14.10
N ILE A 358 1.24 -18.00 13.20
CA ILE A 358 0.71 -19.32 13.62
C ILE A 358 1.78 -20.10 14.38
N HIS A 359 3.05 -20.11 13.91
CA HIS A 359 4.13 -20.79 14.61
C HIS A 359 4.39 -20.18 16.00
N ILE A 360 4.28 -18.85 16.13
CA ILE A 360 4.43 -18.15 17.41
C ILE A 360 3.32 -18.53 18.38
N LEU A 361 2.06 -18.50 17.94
CA LEU A 361 0.89 -18.69 18.80
C LEU A 361 0.55 -20.16 19.00
N HIS A 362 0.80 -21.00 18.00
CA HIS A 362 0.41 -22.42 17.92
C HIS A 362 1.54 -23.24 17.28
N PRO A 363 2.73 -23.35 17.91
CA PRO A 363 3.90 -24.00 17.32
C PRO A 363 3.64 -25.45 16.87
N GLN A 364 2.68 -26.13 17.50
CA GLN A 364 2.28 -27.48 17.15
C GLN A 364 1.61 -27.61 15.75
N LEU A 365 1.04 -26.53 15.22
CA LEU A 365 0.41 -26.52 13.89
C LEU A 365 1.44 -26.40 12.76
N LEU A 366 2.58 -25.77 13.01
CA LEU A 366 3.65 -25.58 12.04
C LEU A 366 5.03 -25.83 12.71
N PRO A 367 5.32 -27.06 13.21
CA PRO A 367 6.50 -27.32 14.03
C PRO A 367 7.83 -27.08 13.28
N GLU A 368 7.87 -27.33 11.98
CA GLU A 368 9.10 -27.17 11.16
C GLU A 368 9.28 -25.75 10.59
N HIS A 369 8.33 -24.85 10.84
CA HIS A 369 8.43 -23.49 10.31
C HIS A 369 9.54 -22.71 11.02
N LYS A 370 10.34 -22.01 10.22
CA LYS A 370 11.37 -21.08 10.71
C LYS A 370 10.88 -19.67 10.48
N LEU A 371 10.77 -18.90 11.56
CA LEU A 371 10.35 -17.51 11.51
C LEU A 371 11.15 -16.74 10.44
N HIS A 372 10.47 -16.02 9.59
CA HIS A 372 11.06 -15.21 8.52
C HIS A 372 11.13 -13.73 8.93
N TYR A 373 10.00 -13.14 9.26
CA TYR A 373 9.89 -11.72 9.62
C TYR A 373 10.04 -11.47 11.11
N PHE A 374 9.62 -12.43 11.92
CA PHE A 374 9.65 -12.30 13.38
C PHE A 374 10.89 -12.95 13.99
N HIS A 375 11.26 -12.47 15.18
CA HIS A 375 12.16 -13.13 16.06
C HIS A 375 11.71 -12.98 17.52
N GLN A 376 12.08 -13.95 18.34
CA GLN A 376 11.84 -13.89 19.78
C GLN A 376 12.85 -12.95 20.44
N LEU A 377 12.39 -12.03 21.28
CA LEU A 377 13.27 -11.21 22.10
C LEU A 377 13.84 -12.03 23.25
N LYS A 378 15.14 -11.86 23.50
CA LYS A 378 15.90 -12.53 24.58
C LYS A 378 16.61 -11.53 25.45
#